data_cabe1836f763e3613639f34dbe86acaa
#
_entry.id   cabe1836f763e3613639f34dbe86acaa
#
_cell.length_a   1.000
_cell.length_b   1.000
_cell.length_c   1.000
_cell.angle_alpha   90.00
_cell.angle_beta   90.00
_cell.angle_gamma   90.00
#
_symmetry.space_group_name_H-M   'P 1'
#
loop_
_entity.id
_entity.type
_entity.pdbx_description
1 polymer ?
#
loop_
_entity_poly.entity_id
_entity_poly.type
_entity_poly.pdbx_seq_one_letter_code
_entity_poly.pdbx_strand_id
1 'polypeptide(L)'
;AAQMIFNALDVNRVKWSTDSNSFDEIQAWSGSGFTKETLGSKYMNLERTGKDVDAPLYLIGTEKEDGRDTYSLNTSGSTYIRVKGDYSDLVGQRIVVMHEKGKTDKVYGVSAYVDSKVLASGYVGQVEKDGNDKIKLDGTSYKVYNNNADTVAVDYFDNDNTGVQMSSLFAMATNDGAAQQNNVARSIKLIDNNGDGKVDAVVSSPVKFGKVTYVGSSSITVDSGIGSLK
;
A
#
# COMPACT_ATOMS: atom_id res chain seq x y z
N ALA A 1 -13.06 -20.56 9.03
CA ALA A 1 -11.97 -21.55 8.96
C ALA A 1 -10.68 -20.94 8.38
N ALA A 2 -10.68 -20.32 7.19
CA ALA A 2 -9.47 -19.77 6.56
C ALA A 2 -8.75 -18.74 7.45
N GLN A 3 -9.48 -17.81 8.06
CA GLN A 3 -8.89 -16.81 8.97
C GLN A 3 -8.27 -17.45 10.22
N MET A 4 -8.88 -18.51 10.75
CA MET A 4 -8.33 -19.23 11.91
C MET A 4 -7.01 -19.92 11.54
N ILE A 5 -6.94 -20.56 10.38
CA ILE A 5 -5.72 -21.20 9.88
C ILE A 5 -4.64 -20.14 9.65
N PHE A 6 -4.98 -19.04 9.01
CA PHE A 6 -4.07 -17.92 8.78
C PHE A 6 -3.48 -17.37 10.09
N ASN A 7 -4.33 -17.14 11.09
CA ASN A 7 -3.89 -16.68 12.41
C ASN A 7 -3.03 -17.73 13.14
N ALA A 8 -3.37 -19.01 12.99
CA ALA A 8 -2.61 -20.11 13.63
C ALA A 8 -1.16 -20.19 13.11
N LEU A 9 -0.90 -19.85 11.85
CA LEU A 9 0.47 -19.82 11.29
C LEU A 9 1.38 -18.83 12.01
N ASP A 10 0.81 -17.81 12.63
CA ASP A 10 1.53 -16.74 13.34
C ASP A 10 1.70 -17.00 14.83
N VAL A 11 1.10 -18.07 15.35
CA VAL A 11 1.21 -18.41 16.78
C VAL A 11 2.64 -18.85 17.08
N ASN A 12 3.23 -18.23 18.10
CA ASN A 12 4.54 -18.63 18.59
C ASN A 12 4.49 -20.04 19.15
N ARG A 13 5.48 -20.84 18.81
CA ARG A 13 5.67 -22.15 19.42
C ARG A 13 6.14 -21.97 20.84
N VAL A 14 5.61 -22.78 21.71
CA VAL A 14 5.96 -22.79 23.13
C VAL A 14 6.33 -24.20 23.59
N LYS A 15 7.15 -24.29 24.61
CA LYS A 15 7.46 -25.51 25.36
C LYS A 15 7.14 -25.30 26.84
N TRP A 16 6.70 -26.32 27.51
CA TRP A 16 6.57 -26.29 28.96
C TRP A 16 7.98 -26.24 29.61
N SER A 17 8.15 -25.31 30.53
CA SER A 17 9.36 -25.18 31.33
C SER A 17 9.06 -25.57 32.79
N THR A 18 9.76 -26.56 33.28
CA THR A 18 9.67 -26.96 34.69
C THR A 18 10.31 -25.98 35.65
N ASP A 19 11.28 -25.22 35.14
CA ASP A 19 12.04 -24.26 35.96
C ASP A 19 11.22 -23.00 36.26
N SER A 20 10.50 -22.49 35.26
CA SER A 20 9.59 -21.35 35.40
C SER A 20 8.14 -21.73 35.73
N ASN A 21 7.81 -23.02 35.69
CA ASN A 21 6.44 -23.56 35.80
C ASN A 21 5.45 -22.84 34.84
N SER A 22 5.91 -22.56 33.61
CA SER A 22 5.17 -21.80 32.60
C SER A 22 5.53 -22.27 31.18
N PHE A 23 4.82 -21.74 30.20
CA PHE A 23 5.17 -21.95 28.80
C PHE A 23 6.19 -20.92 28.35
N ASP A 24 7.39 -21.37 27.98
CA ASP A 24 8.44 -20.53 27.38
C ASP A 24 8.34 -20.55 25.85
N GLU A 25 8.48 -19.39 25.22
CA GLU A 25 8.51 -19.29 23.75
C GLU A 25 9.77 -19.94 23.17
N ILE A 26 9.60 -20.72 22.13
CA ILE A 26 10.71 -21.33 21.41
C ILE A 26 11.32 -20.29 20.47
N GLN A 27 12.64 -20.13 20.57
CA GLN A 27 13.40 -19.24 19.70
C GLN A 27 14.25 -20.06 18.73
N ALA A 28 14.37 -19.58 17.50
CA ALA A 28 15.23 -20.14 16.47
C ALA A 28 16.30 -19.12 16.08
N TRP A 29 17.49 -19.61 15.74
CA TRP A 29 18.56 -18.77 15.22
C TRP A 29 18.26 -18.34 13.78
N SER A 30 18.27 -17.03 13.49
CA SER A 30 17.96 -16.46 12.18
C SER A 30 19.19 -15.99 11.38
N GLY A 31 20.39 -16.31 11.83
CA GLY A 31 21.65 -15.83 11.23
C GLY A 31 22.15 -14.51 11.79
N SER A 32 21.25 -13.63 12.26
CA SER A 32 21.60 -12.36 12.91
C SER A 32 21.19 -12.28 14.39
N GLY A 33 20.44 -13.27 14.87
CA GLY A 33 19.97 -13.33 16.25
C GLY A 33 18.90 -14.40 16.47
N PHE A 34 18.39 -14.46 17.69
CA PHE A 34 17.28 -15.35 18.03
C PHE A 34 15.95 -14.67 17.71
N THR A 35 15.08 -15.37 16.99
CA THR A 35 13.72 -14.94 16.69
C THR A 35 12.72 -15.96 17.23
N LYS A 36 11.52 -15.49 17.59
CA LYS A 36 10.44 -16.38 18.01
C LYS A 36 10.03 -17.29 16.84
N GLU A 37 9.99 -18.59 17.10
CA GLU A 37 9.61 -19.56 16.08
C GLU A 37 8.08 -19.70 16.06
N THR A 38 7.48 -19.44 14.89
CA THR A 38 6.03 -19.64 14.69
C THR A 38 5.74 -21.01 14.08
N LEU A 39 4.46 -21.44 14.11
CA LEU A 39 4.05 -22.67 13.43
C LEU A 39 4.33 -22.60 11.92
N GLY A 40 4.06 -21.45 11.29
CA GLY A 40 4.32 -21.25 9.86
C GLY A 40 5.80 -21.32 9.53
N SER A 41 6.67 -20.67 10.32
CA SER A 41 8.12 -20.70 10.07
C SER A 41 8.70 -22.10 10.25
N LYS A 42 8.22 -22.86 11.23
CA LYS A 42 8.74 -24.20 11.53
C LYS A 42 8.33 -25.26 10.51
N TYR A 43 7.05 -25.30 10.18
CA TYR A 43 6.50 -26.41 9.41
C TYR A 43 6.29 -26.13 7.93
N MET A 44 6.23 -24.83 7.54
CA MET A 44 5.98 -24.41 6.18
C MET A 44 7.08 -23.51 5.60
N ASN A 45 8.15 -23.25 6.35
CA ASN A 45 9.22 -22.34 5.95
C ASN A 45 8.71 -20.95 5.56
N LEU A 46 7.65 -20.47 6.24
CA LEU A 46 7.04 -19.18 5.97
C LEU A 46 7.74 -18.05 6.71
N GLU A 47 7.80 -16.92 6.03
CA GLU A 47 8.25 -15.63 6.57
C GLU A 47 7.18 -14.58 6.28
N ARG A 48 7.04 -13.61 7.19
CA ARG A 48 6.15 -12.45 7.05
C ARG A 48 6.96 -11.17 7.13
N THR A 49 7.23 -10.56 6.00
CA THR A 49 7.92 -9.28 5.93
C THR A 49 6.92 -8.13 6.08
N GLY A 50 7.32 -7.07 6.82
CA GLY A 50 6.49 -5.89 7.08
C GLY A 50 5.60 -6.00 8.33
N LYS A 51 5.62 -7.15 9.03
CA LYS A 51 4.85 -7.37 10.25
C LYS A 51 5.39 -6.55 11.43
N ASP A 52 6.71 -6.43 11.54
CA ASP A 52 7.36 -5.80 12.68
C ASP A 52 7.25 -4.28 12.62
N VAL A 53 7.02 -3.65 13.78
CA VAL A 53 6.85 -2.19 13.87
C VAL A 53 8.12 -1.47 13.43
N ASP A 54 9.29 -2.02 13.78
CA ASP A 54 10.59 -1.43 13.48
C ASP A 54 11.08 -1.69 12.04
N ALA A 55 10.37 -2.54 11.29
CA ALA A 55 10.68 -2.89 9.91
C ALA A 55 9.41 -2.81 9.02
N PRO A 56 8.80 -1.64 8.89
CA PRO A 56 7.60 -1.48 8.08
C PRO A 56 7.89 -1.69 6.59
N LEU A 57 6.93 -2.28 5.90
CA LEU A 57 6.99 -2.48 4.46
C LEU A 57 5.82 -1.75 3.81
N TYR A 58 6.11 -0.86 2.86
CA TYR A 58 5.09 -0.11 2.12
C TYR A 58 5.02 -0.59 0.68
N LEU A 59 3.81 -0.74 0.16
CA LEU A 59 3.61 -1.05 -1.26
C LEU A 59 3.72 0.23 -2.07
N ILE A 60 4.75 0.31 -2.92
CA ILE A 60 5.03 1.46 -3.76
C ILE A 60 4.28 1.34 -5.09
N GLY A 61 4.19 0.14 -5.65
CA GLY A 61 3.51 -0.07 -6.91
C GLY A 61 3.32 -1.54 -7.25
N THR A 62 2.47 -1.79 -8.22
CA THR A 62 2.22 -3.11 -8.79
C THR A 62 2.29 -3.04 -10.30
N GLU A 63 2.84 -4.06 -10.92
CA GLU A 63 2.93 -4.18 -12.37
C GLU A 63 2.55 -5.60 -12.81
N LYS A 64 1.68 -5.72 -13.79
CA LYS A 64 1.34 -7.02 -14.36
C LYS A 64 2.52 -7.54 -15.18
N GLU A 65 2.95 -8.77 -14.94
CA GLU A 65 4.08 -9.38 -15.66
C GLU A 65 3.66 -9.76 -17.07
N ASP A 66 4.51 -9.43 -18.05
CA ASP A 66 4.26 -9.74 -19.46
C ASP A 66 4.08 -11.23 -19.72
N GLY A 67 3.00 -11.59 -20.41
CA GLY A 67 2.68 -12.95 -20.79
C GLY A 67 2.32 -13.88 -19.63
N ARG A 68 2.07 -13.35 -18.44
CA ARG A 68 1.72 -14.12 -17.23
C ARG A 68 0.47 -13.57 -16.54
N ASP A 69 -0.19 -14.42 -15.79
CA ASP A 69 -1.28 -14.00 -14.88
C ASP A 69 -0.76 -13.79 -13.46
N THR A 70 0.34 -13.06 -13.37
CA THR A 70 1.01 -12.70 -12.11
C THR A 70 1.45 -11.25 -12.15
N TYR A 71 1.77 -10.72 -10.97
CA TYR A 71 2.19 -9.34 -10.76
C TYR A 71 3.55 -9.29 -10.10
N SER A 72 4.31 -8.25 -10.38
CA SER A 72 5.41 -7.81 -9.54
C SER A 72 4.91 -6.76 -8.55
N LEU A 73 5.35 -6.85 -7.29
CA LEU A 73 5.07 -5.87 -6.24
C LEU A 73 6.35 -5.14 -5.92
N ASN A 74 6.38 -3.86 -6.18
CA ASN A 74 7.48 -2.99 -5.77
C ASN A 74 7.20 -2.44 -4.38
N THR A 75 8.09 -2.69 -3.43
CA THR A 75 7.93 -2.27 -2.04
C THR A 75 9.11 -1.43 -1.58
N SER A 76 8.98 -0.78 -0.43
CA SER A 76 10.07 -0.02 0.19
C SER A 76 11.30 -0.85 0.60
N GLY A 77 11.18 -2.18 0.64
CA GLY A 77 12.27 -3.09 1.03
C GLY A 77 12.77 -3.97 -0.09
N SER A 78 11.85 -4.61 -0.83
CA SER A 78 12.19 -5.60 -1.87
C SER A 78 11.13 -5.59 -2.97
N THR A 79 11.50 -6.11 -4.15
CA THR A 79 10.52 -6.41 -5.19
C THR A 79 10.14 -7.89 -5.11
N TYR A 80 8.86 -8.17 -4.99
CA TYR A 80 8.30 -9.51 -5.06
C TYR A 80 7.77 -9.77 -6.45
N ILE A 81 8.06 -10.94 -7.03
CA ILE A 81 7.66 -11.32 -8.38
C ILE A 81 6.78 -12.57 -8.36
N ARG A 82 6.09 -12.83 -9.47
CA ARG A 82 5.17 -13.96 -9.63
C ARG A 82 4.06 -14.02 -8.58
N VAL A 83 3.65 -12.85 -8.14
CA VAL A 83 2.58 -12.72 -7.14
C VAL A 83 1.24 -12.96 -7.80
N LYS A 84 0.43 -13.83 -7.22
CA LYS A 84 -0.94 -14.08 -7.70
C LYS A 84 -1.89 -13.05 -7.13
N GLY A 85 -2.69 -12.46 -7.99
CA GLY A 85 -3.68 -11.44 -7.63
C GLY A 85 -3.16 -10.00 -7.77
N ASP A 86 -4.09 -9.11 -8.05
CA ASP A 86 -3.84 -7.67 -8.13
C ASP A 86 -3.99 -7.05 -6.73
N TYR A 87 -2.96 -6.36 -6.29
CA TYR A 87 -2.92 -5.66 -5.00
C TYR A 87 -2.79 -4.14 -5.17
N SER A 88 -3.16 -3.61 -6.34
CA SER A 88 -3.08 -2.17 -6.63
C SER A 88 -3.88 -1.31 -5.62
N ASP A 89 -4.93 -1.87 -5.04
CA ASP A 89 -5.71 -1.19 -4.00
C ASP A 89 -4.92 -0.92 -2.72
N LEU A 90 -3.87 -1.69 -2.44
CA LEU A 90 -3.01 -1.53 -1.26
C LEU A 90 -1.85 -0.55 -1.47
N VAL A 91 -1.71 -0.01 -2.66
CA VAL A 91 -0.62 0.92 -2.95
C VAL A 91 -0.68 2.14 -2.03
N GLY A 92 0.49 2.51 -1.48
CA GLY A 92 0.66 3.54 -0.46
C GLY A 92 0.45 3.07 0.97
N GLN A 93 -0.13 1.89 1.18
CA GLN A 93 -0.34 1.33 2.50
C GLN A 93 0.87 0.54 3.00
N ARG A 94 1.00 0.49 4.32
CA ARG A 94 1.84 -0.49 4.97
C ARG A 94 1.23 -1.87 4.77
N ILE A 95 2.04 -2.83 4.32
CA ILE A 95 1.61 -4.18 3.97
C ILE A 95 2.41 -5.24 4.74
N VAL A 96 1.85 -6.43 4.78
CA VAL A 96 2.53 -7.65 5.21
C VAL A 96 2.53 -8.62 4.04
N VAL A 97 3.72 -9.09 3.66
CA VAL A 97 3.90 -10.09 2.61
C VAL A 97 4.26 -11.42 3.26
N MET A 98 3.45 -12.43 3.01
CA MET A 98 3.69 -13.81 3.44
C MET A 98 4.33 -14.57 2.27
N HIS A 99 5.54 -15.06 2.47
CA HIS A 99 6.32 -15.72 1.43
C HIS A 99 7.17 -16.88 2.00
N GLU A 100 7.75 -17.71 1.15
CA GLU A 100 8.74 -18.68 1.57
C GLU A 100 10.00 -17.94 2.04
N LYS A 101 10.56 -18.34 3.17
CA LYS A 101 11.73 -17.68 3.79
C LYS A 101 12.87 -17.51 2.80
N GLY A 102 13.31 -16.25 2.66
CA GLY A 102 14.39 -15.87 1.74
C GLY A 102 14.02 -15.92 0.25
N LYS A 103 12.73 -16.05 -0.11
CA LYS A 103 12.26 -16.07 -1.51
C LYS A 103 11.33 -14.92 -1.80
N THR A 104 11.61 -14.17 -2.87
CA THR A 104 10.75 -13.07 -3.34
C THR A 104 9.84 -13.48 -4.51
N ASP A 105 10.03 -14.68 -5.04
CA ASP A 105 9.23 -15.26 -6.14
C ASP A 105 8.23 -16.33 -5.69
N LYS A 106 8.12 -16.55 -4.38
CA LYS A 106 7.18 -17.50 -3.77
C LYS A 106 6.32 -16.82 -2.71
N VAL A 107 5.45 -15.95 -3.17
CA VAL A 107 4.51 -15.21 -2.34
C VAL A 107 3.20 -15.99 -2.22
N TYR A 108 2.74 -16.18 -1.00
CA TYR A 108 1.51 -16.88 -0.66
C TYR A 108 0.35 -15.94 -0.38
N GLY A 109 0.63 -14.69 0.03
CA GLY A 109 -0.39 -13.69 0.27
C GLY A 109 0.19 -12.33 0.64
N VAL A 110 -0.61 -11.30 0.38
CA VAL A 110 -0.32 -9.92 0.74
C VAL A 110 -1.56 -9.35 1.41
N SER A 111 -1.38 -8.62 2.47
CA SER A 111 -2.46 -7.92 3.17
C SER A 111 -2.01 -6.55 3.64
N ALA A 112 -2.96 -5.62 3.85
CA ALA A 112 -2.65 -4.43 4.61
C ALA A 112 -2.18 -4.83 6.02
N TYR A 113 -1.26 -4.05 6.57
CA TYR A 113 -0.93 -4.14 8.00
C TYR A 113 -2.19 -3.80 8.82
N VAL A 114 -2.33 -4.41 10.00
CA VAL A 114 -3.56 -4.33 10.79
C VAL A 114 -4.02 -2.90 11.11
N ASP A 115 -3.07 -1.99 11.31
CA ASP A 115 -3.34 -0.59 11.64
C ASP A 115 -3.34 0.32 10.41
N SER A 116 -2.96 -0.19 9.22
CA SER A 116 -2.96 0.57 7.97
C SER A 116 -4.34 0.56 7.33
N LYS A 117 -4.85 1.74 7.01
CA LYS A 117 -6.17 1.92 6.38
C LYS A 117 -6.23 3.16 5.49
N VAL A 118 -7.10 3.12 4.51
CA VAL A 118 -7.50 4.30 3.75
C VAL A 118 -8.53 5.06 4.58
N LEU A 119 -8.23 6.31 4.95
CA LEU A 119 -9.15 7.18 5.69
C LEU A 119 -10.22 7.76 4.78
N ALA A 120 -9.83 8.16 3.58
CA ALA A 120 -10.72 8.68 2.56
C ALA A 120 -10.14 8.52 1.15
N SER A 121 -11.03 8.48 0.17
CA SER A 121 -10.69 8.49 -1.25
C SER A 121 -11.64 9.41 -2.03
N GLY A 122 -11.13 10.00 -3.10
CA GLY A 122 -11.88 10.94 -3.94
C GLY A 122 -11.05 11.39 -5.13
N TYR A 123 -11.25 12.62 -5.53
CA TYR A 123 -10.53 13.25 -6.64
C TYR A 123 -9.80 14.52 -6.18
N VAL A 124 -8.70 14.85 -6.85
CA VAL A 124 -7.87 16.01 -6.51
C VAL A 124 -8.69 17.32 -6.53
N GLY A 125 -9.67 17.45 -7.42
CA GLY A 125 -10.55 18.62 -7.46
C GLY A 125 -11.44 18.81 -6.21
N GLN A 126 -11.53 17.81 -5.31
CA GLN A 126 -12.28 17.87 -4.06
C GLN A 126 -11.39 18.20 -2.84
N VAL A 127 -10.09 18.42 -3.11
CA VAL A 127 -9.09 18.64 -2.06
C VAL A 127 -9.00 20.13 -1.72
N GLU A 128 -9.05 20.42 -0.45
CA GLU A 128 -8.83 21.78 0.08
C GLU A 128 -7.87 21.73 1.28
N LYS A 129 -7.10 22.79 1.45
CA LYS A 129 -6.33 23.01 2.68
C LYS A 129 -7.23 23.51 3.79
N ASP A 130 -7.22 22.87 4.95
CA ASP A 130 -7.98 23.29 6.12
C ASP A 130 -7.03 23.65 7.27
N GLY A 131 -6.67 24.93 7.35
CA GLY A 131 -5.63 25.39 8.27
C GLY A 131 -4.23 24.90 7.85
N ASN A 132 -3.35 24.72 8.83
CA ASN A 132 -1.97 24.27 8.58
C ASN A 132 -1.79 22.76 8.78
N ASP A 133 -2.66 22.12 9.54
CA ASP A 133 -2.49 20.76 10.03
C ASP A 133 -3.53 19.76 9.50
N LYS A 134 -4.36 20.17 8.53
CA LYS A 134 -5.42 19.32 8.01
C LYS A 134 -5.55 19.38 6.49
N ILE A 135 -5.95 18.26 5.92
CA ILE A 135 -6.39 18.09 4.54
C ILE A 135 -7.92 17.90 4.59
N LYS A 136 -8.65 18.70 3.82
CA LYS A 136 -10.09 18.51 3.66
C LYS A 136 -10.33 17.81 2.31
N LEU A 137 -11.08 16.72 2.33
CA LEU A 137 -11.48 15.97 1.15
C LEU A 137 -12.98 15.76 1.18
N ASP A 138 -13.67 16.21 0.13
CA ASP A 138 -15.13 16.14 0.00
C ASP A 138 -15.87 16.64 1.26
N GLY A 139 -15.46 17.81 1.74
CA GLY A 139 -16.06 18.47 2.91
C GLY A 139 -15.62 17.94 4.29
N THR A 140 -14.89 16.82 4.35
CA THR A 140 -14.44 16.24 5.62
C THR A 140 -12.96 16.53 5.86
N SER A 141 -12.62 17.01 7.07
CA SER A 141 -11.25 17.37 7.45
C SER A 141 -10.52 16.24 8.16
N TYR A 142 -9.29 15.97 7.74
CA TYR A 142 -8.40 14.94 8.27
C TYR A 142 -7.11 15.60 8.78
N LYS A 143 -6.73 15.32 10.01
CA LYS A 143 -5.44 15.77 10.55
C LYS A 143 -4.29 15.05 9.88
N VAL A 144 -3.12 15.72 9.79
CA VAL A 144 -1.90 15.12 9.28
C VAL A 144 -0.92 14.79 10.41
N TYR A 145 -0.07 13.80 10.18
CA TYR A 145 0.86 13.27 11.19
C TYR A 145 1.86 14.30 11.71
N ASN A 146 2.36 15.19 10.84
CA ASN A 146 3.42 16.17 11.14
C ASN A 146 2.91 17.57 11.45
N ASN A 147 1.60 17.75 11.60
CA ASN A 147 0.90 19.04 11.81
C ASN A 147 1.22 20.09 10.71
N ASN A 148 1.61 19.67 9.53
CA ASN A 148 1.84 20.54 8.37
C ASN A 148 1.35 19.89 7.08
N ALA A 149 0.12 20.24 6.67
CA ALA A 149 -0.54 19.64 5.53
C ALA A 149 0.22 19.86 4.19
N ASP A 150 0.96 20.94 4.06
CA ASP A 150 1.73 21.23 2.84
C ASP A 150 2.87 20.24 2.60
N THR A 151 3.40 19.64 3.66
CA THR A 151 4.60 18.79 3.61
C THR A 151 4.31 17.30 3.64
N VAL A 152 3.04 16.89 3.65
CA VAL A 152 2.69 15.47 3.52
C VAL A 152 3.17 14.97 2.16
N ALA A 153 3.88 13.86 2.17
CA ALA A 153 4.37 13.23 0.94
C ALA A 153 3.20 12.70 0.09
N VAL A 154 3.29 12.95 -1.20
CA VAL A 154 2.34 12.45 -2.19
C VAL A 154 3.08 11.60 -3.20
N ASP A 155 2.64 10.35 -3.34
CA ASP A 155 3.15 9.46 -4.36
C ASP A 155 2.24 9.48 -5.59
N TYR A 156 2.82 9.74 -6.77
CA TYR A 156 2.12 9.70 -8.04
C TYR A 156 2.41 8.38 -8.76
N PHE A 157 1.36 7.73 -9.25
CA PHE A 157 1.46 6.48 -10.00
C PHE A 157 1.64 6.66 -11.52
N ASP A 158 1.90 7.84 -11.98
CA ASP A 158 2.20 8.14 -13.40
C ASP A 158 3.70 8.20 -13.73
N ASN A 159 4.52 7.67 -12.86
CA ASN A 159 5.96 7.46 -12.98
C ASN A 159 6.86 8.70 -12.93
N ASP A 160 6.33 9.91 -12.98
CA ASP A 160 7.20 11.07 -13.21
C ASP A 160 7.35 12.00 -12.00
N ASN A 161 6.59 11.83 -10.92
CA ASN A 161 6.54 12.77 -9.80
C ASN A 161 6.38 12.10 -8.42
N THR A 162 7.14 11.06 -8.14
CA THR A 162 7.21 10.49 -6.78
C THR A 162 7.86 11.48 -5.83
N GLY A 163 7.33 11.58 -4.61
CA GLY A 163 7.91 12.40 -3.56
C GLY A 163 7.60 13.90 -3.64
N VAL A 164 6.55 14.29 -4.35
CA VAL A 164 6.03 15.66 -4.28
C VAL A 164 5.33 15.92 -2.94
N GLN A 165 5.11 17.20 -2.65
CA GLN A 165 4.44 17.62 -1.43
C GLN A 165 2.94 17.88 -1.69
N MET A 166 2.12 17.74 -0.64
CA MET A 166 0.68 18.02 -0.71
C MET A 166 0.36 19.44 -1.18
N SER A 167 1.26 20.39 -0.94
CA SER A 167 1.15 21.76 -1.49
C SER A 167 0.95 21.79 -3.00
N SER A 168 1.56 20.85 -3.73
CA SER A 168 1.38 20.74 -5.19
C SER A 168 -0.04 20.30 -5.54
N LEU A 169 -0.65 19.40 -4.78
CA LEU A 169 -2.05 19.00 -5.00
C LEU A 169 -3.03 20.13 -4.68
N PHE A 170 -2.77 20.88 -3.61
CA PHE A 170 -3.59 22.07 -3.29
C PHE A 170 -3.54 23.10 -4.42
N ALA A 171 -2.35 23.36 -4.95
CA ALA A 171 -2.18 24.26 -6.10
C ALA A 171 -2.93 23.75 -7.36
N MET A 172 -2.88 22.44 -7.59
CA MET A 172 -3.62 21.79 -8.68
C MET A 172 -5.14 21.92 -8.50
N ALA A 173 -5.65 21.70 -7.29
CA ALA A 173 -7.08 21.76 -7.00
C ALA A 173 -7.67 23.18 -7.12
N THR A 174 -6.87 24.21 -6.88
CA THR A 174 -7.31 25.62 -6.90
C THR A 174 -7.07 26.35 -8.21
N ASN A 175 -6.29 25.79 -9.13
CA ASN A 175 -6.01 26.42 -10.42
C ASN A 175 -7.22 26.34 -11.36
N ASP A 176 -7.72 27.49 -11.81
CA ASP A 176 -8.74 27.59 -12.84
C ASP A 176 -8.19 27.35 -14.25
N GLY A 177 -8.98 26.73 -15.12
CA GLY A 177 -8.68 26.54 -16.53
C GLY A 177 -8.15 25.16 -16.94
N ALA A 178 -7.30 25.09 -17.99
CA ALA A 178 -6.85 23.84 -18.59
C ALA A 178 -6.07 22.92 -17.61
N ALA A 179 -5.38 23.50 -16.63
CA ALA A 179 -4.68 22.74 -15.58
C ALA A 179 -5.68 22.04 -14.67
N GLN A 180 -6.78 22.68 -14.31
CA GLN A 180 -7.84 22.09 -13.49
C GLN A 180 -8.53 20.94 -14.21
N GLN A 181 -8.81 21.04 -15.52
CA GLN A 181 -9.40 19.96 -16.29
C GLN A 181 -8.54 18.69 -16.31
N ASN A 182 -7.21 18.85 -16.35
CA ASN A 182 -6.28 17.72 -16.28
C ASN A 182 -6.17 17.14 -14.87
N ASN A 183 -6.44 17.92 -13.83
CA ASN A 183 -6.26 17.54 -12.42
C ASN A 183 -7.52 17.01 -11.77
N VAL A 184 -8.71 17.38 -12.26
CA VAL A 184 -9.99 16.80 -11.81
C VAL A 184 -10.04 15.29 -12.08
N ALA A 185 -9.28 14.82 -13.05
CA ALA A 185 -9.17 13.42 -13.43
C ALA A 185 -8.09 12.64 -12.65
N ARG A 186 -7.57 13.15 -11.53
CA ARG A 186 -6.68 12.40 -10.64
C ARG A 186 -7.45 11.92 -9.43
N SER A 187 -7.32 10.63 -9.14
CA SER A 187 -7.79 10.07 -7.88
C SER A 187 -6.88 10.50 -6.73
N ILE A 188 -7.40 10.47 -5.53
CA ILE A 188 -6.63 10.68 -4.30
C ILE A 188 -7.07 9.69 -3.24
N LYS A 189 -6.10 9.15 -2.49
CA LYS A 189 -6.32 8.36 -1.28
C LYS A 189 -5.55 9.00 -0.13
N LEU A 190 -6.20 9.21 1.00
CA LEU A 190 -5.60 9.63 2.26
C LEU A 190 -5.38 8.39 3.12
N ILE A 191 -4.17 8.14 3.56
CA ILE A 191 -3.77 6.88 4.18
C ILE A 191 -3.21 7.14 5.58
N ASP A 192 -3.71 6.37 6.55
CA ASP A 192 -3.18 6.21 7.89
C ASP A 192 -2.45 4.87 7.94
N ASN A 193 -1.13 4.89 8.16
CA ASN A 193 -0.30 3.69 8.14
C ASN A 193 0.06 3.15 9.53
N ASN A 194 -0.34 3.86 10.60
CA ASN A 194 0.02 3.52 11.97
C ASN A 194 -1.18 3.40 12.93
N GLY A 195 -2.40 3.69 12.46
CA GLY A 195 -3.64 3.56 13.22
C GLY A 195 -3.96 4.73 14.15
N ASP A 196 -3.25 5.86 14.05
CA ASP A 196 -3.47 7.03 14.91
C ASP A 196 -4.60 7.95 14.41
N GLY A 197 -5.20 7.63 13.28
CA GLY A 197 -6.30 8.38 12.66
C GLY A 197 -5.87 9.63 11.90
N LYS A 198 -4.57 9.82 11.69
CA LYS A 198 -4.03 10.93 10.90
C LYS A 198 -3.55 10.46 9.52
N VAL A 199 -3.42 11.41 8.62
CA VAL A 199 -2.86 11.15 7.29
C VAL A 199 -1.35 11.09 7.38
N ASP A 200 -0.78 9.90 7.11
CA ASP A 200 0.66 9.68 7.03
C ASP A 200 1.18 9.83 5.60
N ALA A 201 0.37 9.39 4.62
CA ALA A 201 0.72 9.41 3.21
C ALA A 201 -0.52 9.69 2.33
N VAL A 202 -0.25 10.18 1.14
CA VAL A 202 -1.27 10.43 0.12
C VAL A 202 -0.83 9.77 -1.17
N VAL A 203 -1.76 9.08 -1.81
CA VAL A 203 -1.54 8.50 -3.14
C VAL A 203 -2.44 9.19 -4.15
N SER A 204 -1.87 9.63 -5.26
CA SER A 204 -2.62 10.25 -6.36
C SER A 204 -2.28 9.55 -7.69
N SER A 205 -3.30 9.17 -8.44
CA SER A 205 -3.14 8.50 -9.74
C SER A 205 -4.00 9.17 -10.80
N PRO A 206 -3.53 9.28 -12.05
CA PRO A 206 -4.37 9.76 -13.14
C PRO A 206 -5.53 8.79 -13.36
N VAL A 207 -6.72 9.34 -13.53
CA VAL A 207 -7.92 8.57 -13.88
C VAL A 207 -8.29 8.95 -15.31
N LYS A 208 -8.37 7.95 -16.18
CA LYS A 208 -8.77 8.14 -17.57
C LYS A 208 -10.13 7.47 -17.79
N PHE A 209 -11.10 8.26 -18.24
CA PHE A 209 -12.41 7.77 -18.62
C PHE A 209 -12.53 7.76 -20.14
N GLY A 210 -13.18 6.75 -20.68
CA GLY A 210 -13.46 6.72 -22.10
C GLY A 210 -14.31 5.53 -22.50
N LYS A 211 -14.87 5.59 -23.72
CA LYS A 211 -15.60 4.48 -24.32
C LYS A 211 -14.59 3.54 -24.99
N VAL A 212 -14.61 2.28 -24.63
CA VAL A 212 -13.84 1.27 -25.37
C VAL A 212 -14.45 1.13 -26.76
N THR A 213 -13.67 1.44 -27.79
CA THR A 213 -14.09 1.38 -29.20
C THR A 213 -13.54 0.17 -29.93
N TYR A 214 -12.46 -0.42 -29.40
CA TYR A 214 -11.87 -1.63 -29.96
C TYR A 214 -11.14 -2.43 -28.87
N VAL A 215 -11.29 -3.74 -28.92
CA VAL A 215 -10.56 -4.69 -28.09
C VAL A 215 -9.83 -5.68 -28.99
N GLY A 216 -8.51 -5.59 -29.04
CA GLY A 216 -7.64 -6.55 -29.72
C GLY A 216 -7.10 -7.61 -28.77
N SER A 217 -6.29 -8.50 -29.29
CA SER A 217 -5.64 -9.57 -28.49
C SER A 217 -4.58 -9.03 -27.52
N SER A 218 -4.00 -7.86 -27.79
CA SER A 218 -2.92 -7.24 -27.01
C SER A 218 -3.10 -5.75 -26.77
N SER A 219 -4.21 -5.16 -27.22
CA SER A 219 -4.46 -3.72 -27.08
C SER A 219 -5.93 -3.41 -26.96
N ILE A 220 -6.21 -2.30 -26.27
CA ILE A 220 -7.55 -1.73 -26.15
C ILE A 220 -7.48 -0.30 -26.69
N THR A 221 -8.41 0.08 -27.57
CA THR A 221 -8.57 1.48 -28.00
C THR A 221 -9.69 2.10 -27.20
N VAL A 222 -9.39 3.23 -26.56
CA VAL A 222 -10.34 3.99 -25.75
C VAL A 222 -10.53 5.35 -26.40
N ASP A 223 -11.77 5.67 -26.78
CA ASP A 223 -12.14 7.02 -27.17
C ASP A 223 -12.56 7.78 -25.92
N SER A 224 -11.75 8.76 -25.53
CA SER A 224 -11.99 9.54 -24.32
C SER A 224 -13.14 10.55 -24.48
N GLY A 225 -13.60 10.84 -25.70
CA GLY A 225 -14.70 11.80 -25.96
C GLY A 225 -14.46 13.24 -25.48
N ILE A 226 -13.40 13.43 -24.71
CA ILE A 226 -12.98 14.71 -24.12
C ILE A 226 -11.55 14.94 -24.62
N GLY A 227 -11.39 15.60 -25.77
CA GLY A 227 -10.14 16.00 -26.38
C GLY A 227 -8.92 15.16 -26.02
N SER A 228 -8.00 14.90 -26.92
CA SER A 228 -6.87 13.97 -26.67
C SER A 228 -6.20 14.24 -25.33
N LEU A 229 -6.47 13.37 -24.37
CA LEU A 229 -5.62 13.24 -23.20
C LEU A 229 -4.29 12.68 -23.69
N LYS A 230 -3.31 13.57 -23.83
CA LYS A 230 -1.91 13.19 -24.09
C LYS A 230 -1.28 12.74 -22.81
#